data_08d9f871b286871ad84ad2ee2f297c25
#
_entry.id   08d9f871b286871ad84ad2ee2f297c25
#
_cell.length_a   1.000
_cell.length_b   1.000
_cell.length_c   1.000
_cell.angle_alpha   90.00
_cell.angle_beta   90.00
_cell.angle_gamma   90.00
#
_symmetry.space_group_name_H-M   'P 1'
#
loop_
_entity.id
_entity.type
_entity.pdbx_description
1 polymer ?
#
loop_
_entity_poly.entity_id
_entity_poly.type
_entity_poly.pdbx_seq_one_letter_code
_entity_poly.pdbx_strand_id
1 'polypeptide(L)'
;DDDIDICLKREDYNQLIRILPDELPHGFVVAGMYAQSERLREACDAPQLRVIADETLWNFNDYMQYFHGFPYQRIGIDIFPLDYIPRDIELAKMQKIMVNQALYIAANWKVLEQQGSLEQDLQQLEQICNVKIKRNNEARNSVWRLGDAISSLYCADESDYITNYEFWVGQDDYKLKKEWYEQNIDVPFENIM
;
A
#
# COMPACT_ATOMS: atom_id res chain seq x y z
N ASP A 1 -20.63 -2.00 -7.95
CA ASP A 1 -19.33 -2.14 -7.30
C ASP A 1 -19.56 -2.81 -5.95
N ASP A 2 -18.79 -3.82 -5.66
CA ASP A 2 -18.87 -4.72 -4.51
C ASP A 2 -17.60 -4.65 -3.65
N ASP A 3 -16.86 -3.56 -3.80
CA ASP A 3 -15.61 -3.28 -3.11
C ASP A 3 -15.67 -1.93 -2.37
N ILE A 4 -15.01 -1.84 -1.22
CA ILE A 4 -14.93 -0.62 -0.43
C ILE A 4 -13.47 -0.24 -0.28
N ASP A 5 -13.13 0.91 -0.87
CA ASP A 5 -11.82 1.53 -0.76
C ASP A 5 -11.88 2.75 0.16
N ILE A 6 -10.93 2.86 1.06
CA ILE A 6 -10.80 3.99 1.97
C ILE A 6 -9.46 4.69 1.71
N CYS A 7 -9.52 5.99 1.48
CA CYS A 7 -8.33 6.83 1.37
C CYS A 7 -8.17 7.69 2.62
N LEU A 8 -6.98 7.69 3.22
CA LEU A 8 -6.65 8.47 4.40
C LEU A 8 -5.44 9.36 4.16
N LYS A 9 -5.43 10.58 4.69
CA LYS A 9 -4.20 11.37 4.76
C LYS A 9 -3.10 10.59 5.45
N ARG A 10 -1.85 10.82 5.08
CA ARG A 10 -0.70 10.07 5.60
C ARG A 10 -0.65 10.02 7.13
N GLU A 11 -0.97 11.10 7.79
CA GLU A 11 -0.94 11.19 9.25
C GLU A 11 -1.96 10.23 9.89
N ASP A 12 -3.20 10.22 9.38
CA ASP A 12 -4.28 9.35 9.84
C ASP A 12 -4.00 7.88 9.49
N TYR A 13 -3.48 7.63 8.30
CA TYR A 13 -3.04 6.30 7.87
C TYR A 13 -1.96 5.73 8.80
N ASN A 14 -0.95 6.53 9.15
CA ASN A 14 0.11 6.12 10.06
C ASN A 14 -0.40 5.88 11.49
N GLN A 15 -1.42 6.61 11.92
CA GLN A 15 -2.09 6.35 13.20
C GLN A 15 -2.88 5.04 13.13
N LEU A 16 -3.64 4.84 12.06
CA LEU A 16 -4.45 3.64 11.87
C LEU A 16 -3.61 2.37 11.87
N ILE A 17 -2.48 2.33 11.16
CA ILE A 17 -1.56 1.18 11.16
C ILE A 17 -1.17 0.76 12.60
N ARG A 18 -0.99 1.73 13.49
CA ARG A 18 -0.55 1.46 14.88
C ARG A 18 -1.65 0.91 15.76
N ILE A 19 -2.87 1.41 15.60
CA ILE A 19 -3.98 1.05 16.51
C ILE A 19 -4.79 -0.15 15.99
N LEU A 20 -4.87 -0.31 14.66
CA LEU A 20 -5.76 -1.28 14.03
C LEU A 20 -5.56 -2.72 14.52
N PRO A 21 -4.32 -3.24 14.70
CA PRO A 21 -4.13 -4.62 15.15
C PRO A 21 -4.72 -4.92 16.53
N ASP A 22 -4.83 -3.91 17.40
CA ASP A 22 -5.33 -4.05 18.78
C ASP A 22 -6.83 -3.70 18.90
N GLU A 23 -7.39 -2.95 17.95
CA GLU A 23 -8.76 -2.44 18.00
C GLU A 23 -9.73 -3.21 17.09
N LEU A 24 -9.23 -4.09 16.21
CA LEU A 24 -10.10 -4.88 15.34
C LEU A 24 -10.98 -5.84 16.16
N PRO A 25 -12.27 -5.97 15.81
CA PRO A 25 -13.13 -6.99 16.39
C PRO A 25 -12.54 -8.40 16.18
N HIS A 26 -12.85 -9.31 17.11
CA HIS A 26 -12.46 -10.70 16.98
C HIS A 26 -12.89 -11.28 15.63
N GLY A 27 -11.97 -11.93 14.95
CA GLY A 27 -12.17 -12.53 13.63
C GLY A 27 -11.84 -11.62 12.45
N PHE A 28 -11.33 -10.40 12.71
CA PHE A 28 -10.76 -9.55 11.68
C PHE A 28 -9.26 -9.34 11.93
N VAL A 29 -8.50 -9.27 10.86
CA VAL A 29 -7.03 -9.11 10.92
C VAL A 29 -6.54 -8.13 9.86
N VAL A 30 -5.37 -7.56 10.16
CA VAL A 30 -4.63 -6.74 9.19
C VAL A 30 -3.88 -7.66 8.23
N ALA A 31 -4.06 -7.43 6.94
CA ALA A 31 -3.28 -8.02 5.86
C ALA A 31 -2.46 -6.95 5.13
N GLY A 32 -1.45 -7.35 4.35
CA GLY A 32 -0.57 -6.43 3.65
C GLY A 32 0.77 -6.26 4.33
N MET A 33 1.55 -5.29 3.86
CA MET A 33 2.94 -5.09 4.30
C MET A 33 3.10 -4.78 5.80
N TYR A 34 2.04 -4.36 6.48
CA TYR A 34 2.02 -4.05 7.91
C TYR A 34 1.41 -5.16 8.78
N ALA A 35 1.00 -6.28 8.19
CA ALA A 35 0.47 -7.42 8.94
C ALA A 35 1.51 -7.96 9.93
N GLN A 36 1.05 -8.40 11.11
CA GLN A 36 1.92 -9.02 12.11
C GLN A 36 2.38 -10.42 11.68
N SER A 37 1.51 -11.16 11.00
CA SER A 37 1.80 -12.50 10.49
C SER A 37 2.58 -12.45 9.17
N GLU A 38 3.69 -13.20 9.08
CA GLU A 38 4.47 -13.39 7.84
C GLU A 38 3.56 -13.89 6.70
N ARG A 39 2.71 -14.86 6.97
CA ARG A 39 1.75 -15.39 5.99
C ARG A 39 0.86 -14.30 5.36
N LEU A 40 0.37 -13.36 6.18
CA LEU A 40 -0.48 -12.26 5.71
C LEU A 40 0.31 -11.15 5.02
N ARG A 41 1.61 -11.01 5.31
CA ARG A 41 2.50 -10.13 4.54
C ARG A 41 2.83 -10.71 3.17
N GLU A 42 3.12 -12.01 3.10
CA GLU A 42 3.47 -12.70 1.85
C GLU A 42 2.28 -12.87 0.91
N ALA A 43 1.07 -13.02 1.46
CA ALA A 43 -0.16 -13.18 0.69
C ALA A 43 -0.57 -11.91 -0.07
N CYS A 44 0.00 -10.74 0.27
CA CYS A 44 -0.33 -9.48 -0.39
C CYS A 44 0.60 -9.19 -1.56
N ASP A 45 -0.01 -9.02 -2.72
CA ASP A 45 0.69 -8.69 -3.97
C ASP A 45 0.71 -7.17 -4.26
N ALA A 46 0.18 -6.36 -3.34
CA ALA A 46 0.03 -4.92 -3.49
C ALA A 46 0.36 -4.17 -2.19
N PRO A 47 0.74 -2.88 -2.25
CA PRO A 47 1.24 -2.12 -1.11
C PRO A 47 0.17 -1.62 -0.13
N GLN A 48 -1.12 -1.82 -0.41
CA GLN A 48 -2.18 -1.31 0.45
C GLN A 48 -2.25 -2.04 1.80
N LEU A 49 -2.76 -1.32 2.79
CA LEU A 49 -3.24 -1.89 4.03
C LEU A 49 -4.63 -2.47 3.78
N ARG A 50 -4.90 -3.65 4.30
CA ARG A 50 -6.18 -4.32 4.13
C ARG A 50 -6.67 -4.87 5.46
N VAL A 51 -7.98 -4.75 5.72
CA VAL A 51 -8.65 -5.46 6.81
C VAL A 51 -9.46 -6.58 6.21
N ILE A 52 -9.18 -7.81 6.62
CA ILE A 52 -9.85 -9.02 6.14
C ILE A 52 -10.46 -9.81 7.30
N ALA A 53 -11.47 -10.62 7.01
CA ALA A 53 -11.94 -11.63 7.94
C ALA A 53 -10.89 -12.76 8.05
N ASP A 54 -10.63 -13.23 9.26
CA ASP A 54 -9.76 -14.39 9.45
C ASP A 54 -10.53 -15.73 9.32
N GLU A 55 -9.77 -16.82 9.34
CA GLU A 55 -10.31 -18.17 9.18
C GLU A 55 -11.26 -18.59 10.31
N THR A 56 -11.27 -17.87 11.44
CA THR A 56 -12.13 -18.18 12.59
C THR A 56 -13.56 -17.71 12.39
N LEU A 57 -13.78 -16.67 11.61
CA LEU A 57 -15.13 -16.20 11.27
C LEU A 57 -15.77 -17.05 10.19
N TRP A 58 -15.00 -17.44 9.19
CA TRP A 58 -15.52 -18.20 8.08
C TRP A 58 -14.38 -18.84 7.27
N ASN A 59 -14.54 -20.10 6.90
CA ASN A 59 -13.64 -20.74 5.95
C ASN A 59 -14.00 -20.35 4.51
N PHE A 60 -13.62 -19.15 4.12
CA PHE A 60 -13.89 -18.61 2.78
C PHE A 60 -12.99 -19.20 1.69
N ASN A 61 -11.87 -19.80 2.06
CA ASN A 61 -10.82 -20.07 1.09
C ASN A 61 -11.28 -21.00 -0.03
N ASP A 62 -11.96 -22.10 0.32
CA ASP A 62 -12.45 -23.07 -0.67
C ASP A 62 -13.54 -22.46 -1.54
N TYR A 63 -14.46 -21.71 -0.92
CA TYR A 63 -15.52 -21.01 -1.63
C TYR A 63 -14.95 -19.99 -2.63
N MET A 64 -14.03 -19.13 -2.17
CA MET A 64 -13.45 -18.08 -2.98
C MET A 64 -12.60 -18.64 -4.13
N GLN A 65 -11.79 -19.66 -3.84
CA GLN A 65 -10.99 -20.31 -4.87
C GLN A 65 -11.89 -21.01 -5.92
N TYR A 66 -12.98 -21.61 -5.49
CA TYR A 66 -13.90 -22.32 -6.40
C TYR A 66 -14.71 -21.36 -7.27
N PHE A 67 -15.31 -20.32 -6.67
CA PHE A 67 -16.25 -19.43 -7.37
C PHE A 67 -15.57 -18.21 -8.02
N HIS A 68 -14.47 -17.74 -7.47
CA HIS A 68 -13.83 -16.49 -7.90
C HIS A 68 -12.38 -16.66 -8.37
N GLY A 69 -11.78 -17.83 -8.15
CA GLY A 69 -10.44 -18.15 -8.63
C GLY A 69 -9.30 -17.43 -7.87
N PHE A 70 -9.57 -16.83 -6.71
CA PHE A 70 -8.57 -16.17 -5.89
C PHE A 70 -8.77 -16.44 -4.39
N PRO A 71 -7.71 -16.38 -3.57
CA PRO A 71 -7.79 -16.64 -2.13
C PRO A 71 -8.52 -15.52 -1.38
N TYR A 72 -9.16 -15.87 -0.25
CA TYR A 72 -9.94 -14.93 0.58
C TYR A 72 -9.13 -13.71 1.07
N GLN A 73 -7.81 -13.82 1.19
CA GLN A 73 -6.95 -12.71 1.60
C GLN A 73 -7.00 -11.50 0.67
N ARG A 74 -7.57 -11.66 -0.51
CA ARG A 74 -7.81 -10.57 -1.46
C ARG A 74 -9.16 -9.88 -1.26
N ILE A 75 -9.98 -10.37 -0.31
CA ILE A 75 -11.27 -9.75 0.00
C ILE A 75 -11.16 -9.03 1.31
N GLY A 76 -11.48 -7.78 1.29
CA GLY A 76 -11.44 -6.95 2.49
C GLY A 76 -11.72 -5.50 2.16
N ILE A 77 -11.53 -4.65 3.15
CA ILE A 77 -11.54 -3.20 2.97
C ILE A 77 -10.10 -2.78 2.65
N ASP A 78 -9.90 -2.19 1.50
CA ASP A 78 -8.60 -1.65 1.09
C ASP A 78 -8.44 -0.23 1.63
N ILE A 79 -7.30 0.05 2.22
CA ILE A 79 -7.00 1.32 2.88
C ILE A 79 -5.71 1.89 2.28
N PHE A 80 -5.86 3.03 1.62
CA PHE A 80 -4.80 3.68 0.87
C PHE A 80 -4.31 4.95 1.56
N PRO A 81 -2.99 5.18 1.63
CA PRO A 81 -2.46 6.47 2.04
C PRO A 81 -2.61 7.51 0.93
N LEU A 82 -2.90 8.73 1.31
CA LEU A 82 -2.75 9.92 0.48
C LEU A 82 -1.52 10.68 0.93
N ASP A 83 -0.51 10.70 0.06
CA ASP A 83 0.80 11.27 0.29
C ASP A 83 0.96 12.62 -0.37
N TYR A 84 1.83 13.44 0.20
CA TYR A 84 2.10 14.78 -0.27
C TYR A 84 3.14 14.80 -1.40
N ILE A 85 2.80 15.45 -2.51
CA ILE A 85 3.71 15.66 -3.64
C ILE A 85 4.48 16.96 -3.38
N PRO A 86 5.83 16.98 -3.34
CA PRO A 86 6.58 18.20 -3.12
C PRO A 86 6.35 19.22 -4.24
N ARG A 87 6.36 20.54 -3.88
CA ARG A 87 6.21 21.62 -4.85
C ARG A 87 7.33 21.67 -5.87
N ASP A 88 8.54 21.27 -5.46
CA ASP A 88 9.69 21.19 -6.36
C ASP A 88 9.49 20.05 -7.35
N ILE A 89 9.44 20.39 -8.64
CA ILE A 89 9.13 19.45 -9.73
C ILE A 89 10.21 18.36 -9.85
N GLU A 90 11.47 18.69 -9.61
CA GLU A 90 12.55 17.71 -9.74
C GLU A 90 12.53 16.73 -8.56
N LEU A 91 12.25 17.21 -7.35
CA LEU A 91 12.03 16.35 -6.19
C LEU A 91 10.80 15.44 -6.39
N ALA A 92 9.71 15.96 -6.92
CA ALA A 92 8.52 15.18 -7.23
C ALA A 92 8.80 14.05 -8.25
N LYS A 93 9.55 14.37 -9.31
CA LYS A 93 9.99 13.37 -10.30
C LYS A 93 10.88 12.30 -9.68
N MET A 94 11.87 12.72 -8.88
CA MET A 94 12.76 11.78 -8.20
C MET A 94 12.00 10.84 -7.27
N GLN A 95 11.11 11.38 -6.45
CA GLN A 95 10.27 10.59 -5.54
C GLN A 95 9.43 9.59 -6.34
N LYS A 96 8.75 10.04 -7.41
CA LYS A 96 7.96 9.17 -8.28
C LYS A 96 8.78 8.02 -8.87
N ILE A 97 10.00 8.29 -9.36
CA ILE A 97 10.91 7.27 -9.90
C ILE A 97 11.28 6.25 -8.83
N MET A 98 11.67 6.70 -7.63
CA MET A 98 12.09 5.83 -6.54
C MET A 98 10.93 4.94 -6.06
N VAL A 99 9.74 5.52 -5.89
CA VAL A 99 8.53 4.76 -5.52
C VAL A 99 8.20 3.74 -6.60
N ASN A 100 8.15 4.15 -7.88
CA ASN A 100 7.87 3.25 -8.99
C ASN A 100 8.83 2.07 -9.03
N GLN A 101 10.13 2.31 -8.85
CA GLN A 101 11.14 1.25 -8.84
C GLN A 101 10.90 0.26 -7.69
N ALA A 102 10.62 0.76 -6.48
CA ALA A 102 10.32 -0.10 -5.33
C ALA A 102 9.06 -0.94 -5.55
N LEU A 103 7.96 -0.30 -5.97
CA LEU A 103 6.70 -0.99 -6.25
C LEU A 103 6.85 -2.03 -7.37
N TYR A 104 7.56 -1.67 -8.46
CA TYR A 104 7.81 -2.59 -9.57
C TYR A 104 8.56 -3.85 -9.12
N ILE A 105 9.65 -3.69 -8.37
CA ILE A 105 10.44 -4.83 -7.88
C ILE A 105 9.61 -5.71 -6.96
N ALA A 106 8.91 -5.12 -6.00
CA ALA A 106 8.11 -5.89 -5.04
C ALA A 106 6.93 -6.61 -5.70
N ALA A 107 6.23 -5.97 -6.63
CA ALA A 107 5.11 -6.57 -7.36
C ALA A 107 5.58 -7.71 -8.28
N ASN A 108 6.73 -7.53 -8.95
CA ASN A 108 7.24 -8.50 -9.92
C ASN A 108 8.30 -9.46 -9.32
N TRP A 109 8.40 -9.57 -8.00
CA TRP A 109 9.48 -10.29 -7.31
C TRP A 109 9.77 -11.67 -7.88
N LYS A 110 8.75 -12.52 -7.97
CA LYS A 110 8.87 -13.90 -8.49
C LYS A 110 9.29 -13.93 -9.97
N VAL A 111 8.79 -13.01 -10.76
CA VAL A 111 9.14 -12.92 -12.19
C VAL A 111 10.60 -12.53 -12.37
N LEU A 112 11.06 -11.51 -11.64
CA LEU A 112 12.44 -11.03 -11.67
C LEU A 112 13.42 -12.11 -11.15
N GLU A 113 13.02 -12.85 -10.12
CA GLU A 113 13.80 -13.99 -9.62
C GLU A 113 13.96 -15.10 -10.68
N GLN A 114 12.85 -15.47 -11.33
CA GLN A 114 12.87 -16.48 -12.42
C GLN A 114 13.70 -16.03 -13.63
N GLN A 115 13.70 -14.73 -13.93
CA GLN A 115 14.52 -14.14 -15.01
C GLN A 115 15.97 -13.93 -14.63
N GLY A 116 16.32 -14.05 -13.34
CA GLY A 116 17.67 -13.83 -12.83
C GLY A 116 18.09 -12.36 -12.75
N SER A 117 17.15 -11.40 -12.85
CA SER A 117 17.43 -9.95 -12.80
C SER A 117 17.23 -9.34 -11.41
N LEU A 118 16.53 -10.03 -10.48
CA LEU A 118 16.14 -9.52 -9.18
C LEU A 118 17.29 -8.87 -8.40
N GLU A 119 18.46 -9.54 -8.36
CA GLU A 119 19.62 -9.02 -7.61
C GLU A 119 20.17 -7.72 -8.22
N GLN A 120 20.18 -7.60 -9.53
CA GLN A 120 20.59 -6.38 -10.21
C GLN A 120 19.61 -5.24 -9.92
N ASP A 121 18.30 -5.51 -9.99
CA ASP A 121 17.25 -4.52 -9.72
C ASP A 121 17.31 -4.05 -8.26
N LEU A 122 17.52 -4.96 -7.30
CA LEU A 122 17.72 -4.62 -5.90
C LEU A 122 18.95 -3.75 -5.66
N GLN A 123 20.09 -4.07 -6.29
CA GLN A 123 21.32 -3.27 -6.20
C GLN A 123 21.11 -1.86 -6.77
N GLN A 124 20.38 -1.73 -7.87
CA GLN A 124 20.04 -0.44 -8.45
C GLN A 124 19.16 0.38 -7.50
N LEU A 125 18.12 -0.23 -6.91
CA LEU A 125 17.27 0.42 -5.92
C LEU A 125 18.06 0.87 -4.68
N GLU A 126 18.97 0.02 -4.17
CA GLU A 126 19.85 0.35 -3.06
C GLU A 126 20.74 1.56 -3.36
N GLN A 127 21.26 1.66 -4.58
CA GLN A 127 22.07 2.80 -5.02
C GLN A 127 21.24 4.09 -5.10
N ILE A 128 20.06 4.04 -5.73
CA ILE A 128 19.20 5.19 -5.91
C ILE A 128 18.69 5.72 -4.57
N CYS A 129 18.28 4.83 -3.67
CA CYS A 129 17.72 5.19 -2.37
C CYS A 129 18.78 5.33 -1.25
N ASN A 130 20.05 5.01 -1.53
CA ASN A 130 21.12 4.96 -0.54
C ASN A 130 20.79 4.12 0.69
N VAL A 131 20.25 2.92 0.48
CA VAL A 131 19.86 1.98 1.53
C VAL A 131 20.51 0.62 1.31
N LYS A 132 20.38 -0.28 2.29
CA LYS A 132 20.74 -1.69 2.16
C LYS A 132 19.54 -2.57 2.48
N ILE A 133 19.18 -3.45 1.57
CA ILE A 133 18.08 -4.41 1.69
C ILE A 133 18.66 -5.77 2.08
N LYS A 134 18.24 -6.31 3.22
CA LYS A 134 18.66 -7.64 3.66
C LYS A 134 18.09 -8.71 2.72
N ARG A 135 18.95 -9.64 2.26
CA ARG A 135 18.56 -10.78 1.41
C ARG A 135 18.07 -11.95 2.28
N ASN A 136 16.83 -11.82 2.78
CA ASN A 136 16.15 -12.82 3.62
C ASN A 136 14.68 -12.97 3.18
N ASN A 137 13.90 -13.79 3.87
CA ASN A 137 12.48 -14.00 3.60
C ASN A 137 11.63 -12.72 3.70
N GLU A 138 12.08 -11.70 4.44
CA GLU A 138 11.41 -10.40 4.56
C GLU A 138 11.86 -9.38 3.48
N ALA A 139 12.74 -9.77 2.55
CA ALA A 139 13.31 -8.84 1.59
C ALA A 139 12.24 -8.17 0.72
N ARG A 140 11.29 -8.93 0.19
CA ARG A 140 10.17 -8.41 -0.62
C ARG A 140 9.33 -7.40 0.18
N ASN A 141 8.95 -7.76 1.41
CA ASN A 141 8.18 -6.87 2.29
C ASN A 141 8.98 -5.60 2.64
N SER A 142 10.30 -5.73 2.82
CA SER A 142 11.17 -4.57 3.06
C SER A 142 11.18 -3.60 1.87
N VAL A 143 11.06 -4.11 0.64
CA VAL A 143 10.97 -3.27 -0.58
C VAL A 143 9.60 -2.58 -0.65
N TRP A 144 8.49 -3.26 -0.34
CA TRP A 144 7.17 -2.62 -0.21
C TRP A 144 7.21 -1.47 0.79
N ARG A 145 7.75 -1.72 1.99
CA ARG A 145 7.88 -0.71 3.05
C ARG A 145 8.83 0.43 2.70
N LEU A 146 9.86 0.16 1.89
CA LEU A 146 10.72 1.22 1.36
C LEU A 146 9.94 2.14 0.41
N GLY A 147 9.15 1.58 -0.50
CA GLY A 147 8.26 2.35 -1.37
C GLY A 147 7.31 3.24 -0.57
N ASP A 148 6.66 2.69 0.44
CA ASP A 148 5.76 3.43 1.34
C ASP A 148 6.50 4.54 2.12
N ALA A 149 7.70 4.26 2.63
CA ALA A 149 8.51 5.26 3.31
C ALA A 149 8.94 6.41 2.40
N ILE A 150 9.27 6.12 1.14
CA ILE A 150 9.61 7.15 0.14
C ILE A 150 8.36 7.96 -0.22
N SER A 151 7.20 7.34 -0.36
CA SER A 151 5.93 8.03 -0.62
C SER A 151 5.61 9.06 0.47
N SER A 152 5.95 8.77 1.72
CA SER A 152 5.67 9.60 2.90
C SER A 152 6.76 10.62 3.26
N LEU A 153 7.70 10.92 2.37
CA LEU A 153 8.86 11.81 2.67
C LEU A 153 8.48 13.27 2.91
N TYR A 154 7.40 13.75 2.31
CA TYR A 154 7.00 15.16 2.38
C TYR A 154 5.74 15.34 3.23
N CYS A 155 5.56 16.56 3.75
CA CYS A 155 4.41 16.90 4.59
C CYS A 155 3.51 17.96 3.93
N ALA A 156 2.40 18.26 4.60
CA ALA A 156 1.40 19.21 4.11
C ALA A 156 1.95 20.60 3.76
N ASP A 157 2.94 21.08 4.52
CA ASP A 157 3.51 22.43 4.31
C ASP A 157 4.40 22.52 3.07
N GLU A 158 4.86 21.39 2.56
CA GLU A 158 5.75 21.29 1.40
C GLU A 158 4.99 21.04 0.10
N SER A 159 3.65 20.88 0.16
CA SER A 159 2.84 20.42 -0.95
C SER A 159 1.57 21.21 -1.17
N ASP A 160 1.15 21.29 -2.42
CA ASP A 160 -0.19 21.75 -2.85
C ASP A 160 -1.08 20.59 -3.32
N TYR A 161 -0.49 19.43 -3.54
CA TYR A 161 -1.17 18.24 -4.05
C TYR A 161 -0.91 17.01 -3.19
N ILE A 162 -1.90 16.12 -3.15
CA ILE A 162 -1.79 14.79 -2.57
C ILE A 162 -2.09 13.74 -3.64
N THR A 163 -1.60 12.53 -3.43
CA THR A 163 -1.82 11.40 -4.33
C THR A 163 -1.77 10.08 -3.59
N ASN A 164 -2.36 9.04 -4.16
CA ASN A 164 -1.93 7.68 -3.89
C ASN A 164 -0.83 7.32 -4.89
N TYR A 165 0.38 7.03 -4.42
CA TYR A 165 1.52 6.75 -5.29
C TYR A 165 1.36 5.49 -6.12
N GLU A 166 0.62 4.48 -5.65
CA GLU A 166 0.35 3.27 -6.41
C GLU A 166 -0.33 3.60 -7.75
N PHE A 167 -1.28 4.53 -7.74
CA PHE A 167 -1.95 4.99 -8.96
C PHE A 167 -1.14 6.04 -9.72
N TRP A 168 -0.51 6.97 -9.02
CA TRP A 168 0.21 8.07 -9.68
C TRP A 168 1.43 7.63 -10.47
N VAL A 169 2.13 6.56 -10.06
CA VAL A 169 3.28 6.05 -10.83
C VAL A 169 2.89 5.58 -12.22
N GLY A 170 1.65 5.12 -12.40
CA GLY A 170 1.09 4.69 -13.68
C GLY A 170 0.33 5.77 -14.46
N GLN A 171 -0.06 6.89 -13.80
CA GLN A 171 -0.93 7.92 -14.39
C GLN A 171 -0.49 9.31 -13.94
N ASP A 172 0.04 10.11 -14.86
CA ASP A 172 0.59 11.43 -14.53
C ASP A 172 -0.42 12.42 -13.93
N ASP A 173 -1.70 12.25 -14.24
CA ASP A 173 -2.76 13.14 -13.79
C ASP A 173 -3.40 12.75 -12.45
N TYR A 174 -2.97 11.63 -11.84
CA TYR A 174 -3.53 11.17 -10.57
C TYR A 174 -2.96 11.94 -9.38
N LYS A 175 -3.22 13.24 -9.34
CA LYS A 175 -2.89 14.15 -8.25
C LYS A 175 -4.10 15.01 -7.92
N LEU A 176 -4.39 15.12 -6.64
CA LEU A 176 -5.57 15.79 -6.11
C LEU A 176 -5.12 17.04 -5.36
N LYS A 177 -5.89 18.12 -5.45
CA LYS A 177 -5.59 19.32 -4.67
C LYS A 177 -5.75 19.01 -3.19
N LYS A 178 -4.74 19.34 -2.39
CA LYS A 178 -4.73 19.14 -0.94
C LYS A 178 -5.97 19.80 -0.26
N GLU A 179 -6.34 20.99 -0.70
CA GLU A 179 -7.47 21.75 -0.17
C GLU A 179 -8.83 21.00 -0.23
N TRP A 180 -9.00 20.03 -1.13
CA TRP A 180 -10.21 19.22 -1.24
C TRP A 180 -10.40 18.26 -0.06
N TYR A 181 -9.34 18.04 0.71
CA TYR A 181 -9.31 17.11 1.84
C TYR A 181 -9.18 17.83 3.19
N GLU A 182 -9.38 19.15 3.23
CA GLU A 182 -9.34 19.94 4.46
C GLU A 182 -10.63 19.85 5.26
N GLN A 183 -11.74 19.53 4.59
CA GLN A 183 -13.06 19.43 5.21
C GLN A 183 -13.72 18.10 4.85
N ASN A 184 -14.28 17.45 5.85
CA ASN A 184 -15.15 16.30 5.65
C ASN A 184 -16.59 16.78 5.55
N ILE A 185 -17.37 16.13 4.69
CA ILE A 185 -18.82 16.34 4.58
C ILE A 185 -19.52 14.99 4.77
N ASP A 186 -20.61 15.01 5.51
CA ASP A 186 -21.47 13.85 5.64
C ASP A 186 -22.33 13.72 4.39
N VAL A 187 -22.33 12.54 3.79
CA VAL A 187 -23.17 12.21 2.65
C VAL A 187 -24.06 11.01 2.99
N PRO A 188 -25.32 10.99 2.55
CA PRO A 188 -26.14 9.82 2.76
C PRO A 188 -25.60 8.64 1.94
N PHE A 189 -25.48 7.49 2.59
CA PHE A 189 -25.12 6.24 1.96
C PHE A 189 -26.20 5.21 2.25
N GLU A 190 -26.97 4.85 1.22
CA GLU A 190 -28.17 4.01 1.33
C GLU A 190 -29.17 4.57 2.37
N ASN A 191 -29.37 3.89 3.49
CA ASN A 191 -30.26 4.28 4.59
C ASN A 191 -29.48 4.77 5.83
N ILE A 192 -28.19 5.06 5.69
CA ILE A 192 -27.27 5.47 6.77
C ILE A 192 -26.80 6.89 6.49
N MET A 193 -26.79 7.74 7.52
CA MET A 193 -26.13 9.05 7.49
C MET A 193 -24.96 9.06 8.45
#